data_16f90ad71d4b6dfb6a97c036910c07c7
#
_entry.id   16f90ad71d4b6dfb6a97c036910c07c7
#
_cell.length_a   1.000
_cell.length_b   1.000
_cell.length_c   1.000
_cell.angle_alpha   90.00
_cell.angle_beta   90.00
_cell.angle_gamma   90.00
#
_symmetry.space_group_name_H-M   'P 1'
#
loop_
_entity.id
_entity.type
_entity.pdbx_description
1 polymer ?
#
loop_
_entity_poly.entity_id
_entity_poly.type
_entity_poly.pdbx_seq_one_letter_code
_entity_poly.pdbx_strand_id
1 'polypeptide(L)'
;MLFRHLFHIIILRLICVPILPEGAGNSMENTQNTPKRSGGKISYTLQAIGLIPLLTLGIVMLFFTSQWFTKTMYQEVERELYDATKSATTLLNAAYPGDYRLEGDVAYLLYKGDVDITREYSLFDQFKEDTGLDITLFYQDTRILTTLYNAQGDRIVGSGAPDVVIRDVLNTGEDHFYINTLINGKSYFSYYSPVRNQDGSIVGMLFIGKSSAAVSQSI
;
A
#
# COMPACT_ATOMS: atom_id res chain seq x y z
N MET A 1 18.68 8.72 7.63
CA MET A 1 19.95 9.28 8.14
C MET A 1 20.05 9.28 9.66
N LEU A 2 18.96 9.44 10.40
CA LEU A 2 18.95 9.44 11.88
C LEU A 2 19.34 8.08 12.53
N PHE A 3 19.01 6.96 11.90
CA PHE A 3 19.27 5.61 12.44
C PHE A 3 20.75 5.21 12.45
N ARG A 4 21.56 5.75 11.55
CA ARG A 4 23.00 5.50 11.47
C ARG A 4 23.76 6.16 12.64
N HIS A 5 23.25 7.29 13.13
CA HIS A 5 23.82 7.99 14.30
C HIS A 5 23.47 7.31 15.64
N LEU A 6 22.24 6.76 15.77
CA LEU A 6 21.83 6.09 17.00
C LEU A 6 22.60 4.77 17.21
N PHE A 7 22.88 4.03 16.14
CA PHE A 7 23.63 2.77 16.19
C PHE A 7 25.09 2.98 16.61
N HIS A 8 25.69 4.08 16.15
CA HIS A 8 27.09 4.41 16.53
C HIS A 8 27.22 4.85 17.98
N ILE A 9 26.22 5.54 18.54
CA ILE A 9 26.24 6.00 19.94
C ILE A 9 26.06 4.82 20.91
N ILE A 10 25.27 3.82 20.55
CA ILE A 10 25.03 2.63 21.39
C ILE A 10 26.30 1.73 21.44
N ILE A 11 27.02 1.58 20.32
CA ILE A 11 28.23 0.76 20.27
C ILE A 11 29.40 1.42 21.04
N LEU A 12 29.54 2.73 20.98
CA LEU A 12 30.64 3.45 21.68
C LEU A 12 30.48 3.47 23.20
N ARG A 13 29.27 3.31 23.74
CA ARG A 13 29.06 3.24 25.20
C ARG A 13 29.29 1.84 25.80
N LEU A 14 29.32 0.79 24.98
CA LEU A 14 29.52 -0.60 25.43
C LEU A 14 31.00 -1.00 25.58
N ILE A 15 31.95 -0.19 25.08
CA ILE A 15 33.39 -0.52 25.07
C ILE A 15 34.20 0.16 26.22
N CYS A 16 33.62 1.07 27.00
CA CYS A 16 34.30 1.71 28.10
C CYS A 16 34.12 0.93 29.41
N VAL A 17 34.95 -0.08 29.59
CA VAL A 17 35.20 -0.69 30.93
C VAL A 17 36.32 0.09 31.61
N PRO A 18 36.12 0.70 32.78
CA PRO A 18 37.22 1.33 33.50
C PRO A 18 38.14 0.28 34.10
N ILE A 19 39.42 0.35 33.72
CA ILE A 19 40.53 -0.38 34.35
C ILE A 19 40.82 0.33 35.66
N LEU A 20 40.70 -0.38 36.80
CA LEU A 20 41.11 0.07 38.11
C LEU A 20 42.58 -0.19 38.32
N PRO A 21 43.34 0.75 38.94
CA PRO A 21 44.75 0.54 39.26
C PRO A 21 44.92 -0.29 40.52
N GLU A 22 45.88 -1.18 40.46
CA GLU A 22 46.45 -1.95 41.58
C GLU A 22 47.34 -1.04 42.41
N GLY A 23 47.16 -1.01 43.72
CA GLY A 23 48.01 -0.27 44.65
C GLY A 23 47.98 -0.88 46.05
N ALA A 24 49.10 -1.36 46.48
CA ALA A 24 49.46 -2.07 47.70
C ALA A 24 49.27 -1.29 49.01
N GLY A 25 49.07 -1.99 50.12
CA GLY A 25 49.32 -1.43 51.48
C GLY A 25 48.68 -2.25 52.61
N ASN A 26 49.49 -2.93 53.36
CA ASN A 26 49.24 -3.67 54.59
C ASN A 26 48.54 -2.87 55.69
N SER A 27 47.64 -3.53 56.44
CA SER A 27 47.72 -3.62 57.90
C SER A 27 46.64 -4.57 58.47
N MET A 28 47.04 -5.37 59.44
CA MET A 28 46.26 -6.31 60.26
C MET A 28 45.27 -5.55 61.14
N GLU A 29 44.01 -5.91 61.10
CA GLU A 29 43.13 -5.78 62.26
C GLU A 29 41.99 -6.86 62.16
N ASN A 30 41.95 -7.64 63.20
CA ASN A 30 41.04 -8.82 63.38
C ASN A 30 39.70 -8.32 63.88
N THR A 31 38.67 -8.41 63.00
CA THR A 31 37.29 -8.30 63.45
C THR A 31 36.44 -9.25 62.64
N GLN A 32 35.79 -10.20 63.32
CA GLN A 32 34.83 -11.13 62.77
C GLN A 32 33.70 -10.34 62.07
N ASN A 33 33.71 -10.31 60.77
CA ASN A 33 32.57 -9.85 59.96
C ASN A 33 32.13 -10.98 59.01
N THR A 34 30.96 -11.49 59.27
CA THR A 34 30.24 -12.39 58.35
C THR A 34 30.21 -11.78 56.93
N PRO A 35 30.50 -12.56 55.88
CA PRO A 35 30.48 -12.04 54.53
C PRO A 35 29.03 -11.75 54.11
N LYS A 36 28.67 -10.46 54.00
CA LYS A 36 27.44 -9.99 53.40
C LYS A 36 27.47 -10.43 51.95
N ARG A 37 26.67 -11.43 51.58
CA ARG A 37 26.50 -11.97 50.23
C ARG A 37 26.13 -10.83 49.29
N SER A 38 27.10 -10.25 48.60
CA SER A 38 26.91 -9.30 47.47
C SER A 38 26.61 -10.06 46.18
N GLY A 39 25.66 -11.02 46.22
CA GLY A 39 25.34 -11.84 45.07
C GLY A 39 24.39 -11.20 44.06
N GLY A 40 23.78 -10.04 44.41
CA GLY A 40 22.75 -9.44 43.56
C GLY A 40 23.28 -8.75 42.29
N LYS A 41 24.40 -8.03 42.41
CA LYS A 41 24.89 -7.20 41.27
C LYS A 41 25.49 -8.02 40.12
N ILE A 42 26.20 -9.12 40.43
CA ILE A 42 26.81 -9.99 39.41
C ILE A 42 25.75 -10.76 38.63
N SER A 43 24.68 -11.17 39.28
CA SER A 43 23.56 -11.88 38.62
C SER A 43 22.83 -10.99 37.58
N TYR A 44 22.57 -9.72 37.93
CA TYR A 44 21.91 -8.79 36.99
C TYR A 44 22.83 -8.45 35.80
N THR A 45 24.11 -8.34 35.97
CA THR A 45 25.06 -8.04 34.91
C THR A 45 25.17 -9.21 33.92
N LEU A 46 25.22 -10.45 34.42
CA LEU A 46 25.23 -11.65 33.59
C LEU A 46 23.90 -11.84 32.81
N GLN A 47 22.77 -11.58 33.45
CA GLN A 47 21.47 -11.62 32.78
C GLN A 47 21.34 -10.51 31.73
N ALA A 48 21.83 -9.30 31.98
CA ALA A 48 21.78 -8.19 31.02
C ALA A 48 22.66 -8.47 29.79
N ILE A 49 23.84 -9.06 29.95
CA ILE A 49 24.74 -9.43 28.84
C ILE A 49 24.06 -10.46 27.90
N GLY A 50 23.24 -11.38 28.43
CA GLY A 50 22.52 -12.36 27.62
C GLY A 50 21.21 -11.83 27.02
N LEU A 51 20.44 -11.04 27.78
CA LEU A 51 19.11 -10.56 27.38
C LEU A 51 19.16 -9.41 26.39
N ILE A 52 20.10 -8.48 26.52
CA ILE A 52 20.18 -7.30 25.64
C ILE A 52 20.43 -7.69 24.17
N PRO A 53 21.39 -8.55 23.82
CA PRO A 53 21.59 -8.99 22.43
C PRO A 53 20.37 -9.74 21.87
N LEU A 54 19.69 -10.55 22.69
CA LEU A 54 18.49 -11.28 22.29
C LEU A 54 17.33 -10.34 21.98
N LEU A 55 17.10 -9.32 22.81
CA LEU A 55 16.07 -8.31 22.59
C LEU A 55 16.39 -7.44 21.37
N THR A 56 17.65 -7.04 21.18
CA THR A 56 18.05 -6.26 20.00
C THR A 56 17.87 -7.06 18.72
N LEU A 57 18.23 -8.34 18.72
CA LEU A 57 18.01 -9.23 17.57
C LEU A 57 16.50 -9.38 17.27
N GLY A 58 15.68 -9.55 18.32
CA GLY A 58 14.22 -9.62 18.17
C GLY A 58 13.63 -8.35 17.57
N ILE A 59 14.04 -7.16 18.04
CA ILE A 59 13.58 -5.87 17.50
C ILE A 59 14.02 -5.70 16.04
N VAL A 60 15.25 -6.06 15.72
CA VAL A 60 15.77 -6.01 14.34
C VAL A 60 14.99 -6.95 13.43
N MET A 61 14.73 -8.19 13.87
CA MET A 61 13.91 -9.13 13.11
C MET A 61 12.48 -8.63 12.88
N LEU A 62 11.82 -8.10 13.90
CA LEU A 62 10.48 -7.53 13.78
C LEU A 62 10.45 -6.36 12.80
N PHE A 63 11.47 -5.49 12.83
CA PHE A 63 11.59 -4.38 11.90
C PHE A 63 11.71 -4.86 10.43
N PHE A 64 12.62 -5.80 10.16
CA PHE A 64 12.78 -6.35 8.81
C PHE A 64 11.55 -7.10 8.33
N THR A 65 10.93 -7.90 9.18
CA THR A 65 9.70 -8.65 8.85
C THR A 65 8.56 -7.68 8.51
N SER A 66 8.38 -6.61 9.29
CA SER A 66 7.36 -5.58 9.04
C SER A 66 7.56 -4.88 7.69
N GLN A 67 8.80 -4.50 7.35
CA GLN A 67 9.10 -3.87 6.06
C GLN A 67 8.84 -4.81 4.87
N TRP A 68 9.21 -6.06 5.01
CA TRP A 68 9.03 -7.06 3.96
C TRP A 68 7.56 -7.39 3.74
N PHE A 69 6.81 -7.55 4.83
CA PHE A 69 5.37 -7.80 4.80
C PHE A 69 4.61 -6.69 4.06
N THR A 70 4.89 -5.42 4.37
CA THR A 70 4.25 -4.27 3.72
C THR A 70 4.52 -4.25 2.20
N LYS A 71 5.77 -4.51 1.79
CA LYS A 71 6.13 -4.56 0.37
C LYS A 71 5.42 -5.70 -0.37
N THR A 72 5.38 -6.88 0.22
CA THR A 72 4.71 -8.05 -0.36
C THR A 72 3.20 -7.83 -0.50
N MET A 73 2.58 -7.21 0.51
CA MET A 73 1.16 -6.87 0.48
C MET A 73 0.83 -5.91 -0.68
N TYR A 74 1.63 -4.87 -0.91
CA TYR A 74 1.38 -3.95 -2.02
C TYR A 74 1.53 -4.63 -3.38
N GLN A 75 2.50 -5.50 -3.55
CA GLN A 75 2.69 -6.26 -4.78
C GLN A 75 1.53 -7.23 -5.04
N GLU A 76 0.98 -7.84 -4.00
CA GLU A 76 -0.17 -8.73 -4.13
C GLU A 76 -1.44 -7.96 -4.52
N VAL A 77 -1.70 -6.81 -3.88
CA VAL A 77 -2.83 -5.94 -4.24
C VAL A 77 -2.68 -5.41 -5.67
N GLU A 78 -1.49 -4.96 -6.06
CA GLU A 78 -1.23 -4.51 -7.44
C GLU A 78 -1.52 -5.61 -8.46
N ARG A 79 -1.06 -6.83 -8.20
CA ARG A 79 -1.30 -7.99 -9.06
C ARG A 79 -2.79 -8.34 -9.15
N GLU A 80 -3.50 -8.36 -8.00
CA GLU A 80 -4.95 -8.59 -7.96
C GLU A 80 -5.68 -7.58 -8.84
N LEU A 81 -5.36 -6.29 -8.71
CA LEU A 81 -6.00 -5.23 -9.50
C LEU A 81 -5.62 -5.29 -10.97
N TYR A 82 -4.38 -5.64 -11.30
CA TYR A 82 -3.96 -5.88 -12.68
C TYR A 82 -4.77 -7.01 -13.33
N ASP A 83 -4.85 -8.17 -12.68
CA ASP A 83 -5.58 -9.34 -13.20
C ASP A 83 -7.08 -9.03 -13.34
N ALA A 84 -7.66 -8.32 -12.37
CA ALA A 84 -9.04 -7.84 -12.42
C ALA A 84 -9.27 -6.85 -13.58
N THR A 85 -8.31 -5.96 -13.87
CA THR A 85 -8.39 -5.01 -14.99
C THR A 85 -8.38 -5.74 -16.33
N LYS A 86 -7.52 -6.74 -16.50
CA LYS A 86 -7.48 -7.56 -17.72
C LYS A 86 -8.78 -8.36 -17.90
N SER A 87 -9.32 -8.92 -16.82
CA SER A 87 -10.62 -9.63 -16.83
C SER A 87 -11.76 -8.70 -17.20
N ALA A 88 -11.85 -7.52 -16.58
CA ALA A 88 -12.88 -6.53 -16.90
C ALA A 88 -12.81 -6.04 -18.34
N THR A 89 -11.62 -5.79 -18.87
CA THR A 89 -11.42 -5.41 -20.28
C THR A 89 -11.91 -6.51 -21.22
N THR A 90 -11.60 -7.77 -20.90
CA THR A 90 -12.05 -8.93 -21.69
C THR A 90 -13.57 -9.06 -21.68
N LEU A 91 -14.20 -8.90 -20.50
CA LEU A 91 -15.65 -8.93 -20.34
C LEU A 91 -16.35 -7.81 -21.13
N LEU A 92 -15.82 -6.57 -21.04
CA LEU A 92 -16.33 -5.42 -21.80
C LEU A 92 -16.26 -5.66 -23.32
N ASN A 93 -15.15 -6.20 -23.81
CA ASN A 93 -14.97 -6.49 -25.22
C ASN A 93 -15.84 -7.66 -25.72
N ALA A 94 -16.10 -8.64 -24.86
CA ALA A 94 -16.98 -9.76 -25.17
C ALA A 94 -18.45 -9.36 -25.17
N ALA A 95 -18.86 -8.55 -24.17
CA ALA A 95 -20.24 -8.08 -24.06
C ALA A 95 -20.60 -7.04 -25.13
N TYR A 96 -19.68 -6.15 -25.45
CA TYR A 96 -19.89 -5.03 -26.37
C TYR A 96 -18.72 -4.97 -27.37
N PRO A 97 -18.77 -5.73 -28.48
CA PRO A 97 -17.72 -5.71 -29.48
C PRO A 97 -17.73 -4.40 -30.29
N GLY A 98 -16.52 -3.93 -30.69
CA GLY A 98 -16.34 -2.72 -31.51
C GLY A 98 -15.65 -1.59 -30.75
N ASP A 99 -15.52 -0.45 -31.42
CA ASP A 99 -14.80 0.72 -30.95
C ASP A 99 -15.69 1.60 -30.06
N TYR A 100 -15.02 2.36 -29.18
CA TYR A 100 -15.69 3.38 -28.38
C TYR A 100 -15.83 4.68 -29.19
N ARG A 101 -17.02 5.29 -29.12
CA ARG A 101 -17.28 6.61 -29.68
C ARG A 101 -18.24 7.38 -28.79
N LEU A 102 -18.05 8.68 -28.71
CA LEU A 102 -18.94 9.59 -27.98
C LEU A 102 -19.80 10.33 -29.00
N GLU A 103 -21.12 10.33 -28.81
CA GLU A 103 -22.07 11.06 -29.64
C GLU A 103 -22.89 12.03 -28.80
N GLY A 104 -23.36 13.11 -29.42
CA GLY A 104 -24.24 14.13 -28.84
C GLY A 104 -23.54 15.42 -28.44
N ASP A 105 -24.22 16.54 -28.66
CA ASP A 105 -23.73 17.88 -28.34
C ASP A 105 -24.19 18.38 -26.96
N VAL A 106 -25.30 17.86 -26.45
CA VAL A 106 -25.93 18.29 -25.19
C VAL A 106 -25.99 17.18 -24.14
N ALA A 107 -26.25 15.94 -24.58
CA ALA A 107 -26.18 14.77 -23.73
C ALA A 107 -25.21 13.79 -24.38
N TYR A 108 -24.06 13.58 -23.73
CA TYR A 108 -23.06 12.67 -24.24
C TYR A 108 -23.52 11.22 -24.08
N LEU A 109 -23.60 10.49 -25.21
CA LEU A 109 -23.88 9.07 -25.27
C LEU A 109 -22.60 8.34 -25.65
N LEU A 110 -22.18 7.42 -24.80
CA LEU A 110 -21.03 6.58 -25.06
C LEU A 110 -21.47 5.27 -25.72
N TYR A 111 -21.04 5.08 -26.95
CA TYR A 111 -21.23 3.84 -27.68
C TYR A 111 -20.00 2.95 -27.61
N LYS A 112 -20.21 1.64 -27.57
CA LYS A 112 -19.19 0.64 -27.88
C LYS A 112 -19.73 -0.27 -28.98
N GLY A 113 -19.09 -0.22 -30.14
CA GLY A 113 -19.70 -0.74 -31.38
C GLY A 113 -21.01 -0.03 -31.65
N ASP A 114 -22.10 -0.80 -31.79
CA ASP A 114 -23.43 -0.26 -32.06
C ASP A 114 -24.30 -0.14 -30.81
N VAL A 115 -23.78 -0.42 -29.63
CA VAL A 115 -24.51 -0.42 -28.36
C VAL A 115 -24.24 0.87 -27.59
N ASP A 116 -25.31 1.59 -27.22
CA ASP A 116 -25.22 2.69 -26.24
C ASP A 116 -24.99 2.08 -24.84
N ILE A 117 -23.80 2.32 -24.29
CA ILE A 117 -23.41 1.83 -22.97
C ILE A 117 -23.43 2.92 -21.89
N THR A 118 -23.93 4.11 -22.18
CA THR A 118 -23.87 5.27 -21.29
C THR A 118 -24.43 5.01 -19.88
N ARG A 119 -25.44 4.16 -19.77
CA ARG A 119 -26.13 3.80 -18.51
C ARG A 119 -26.17 2.31 -18.26
N GLU A 120 -25.33 1.56 -18.95
CA GLU A 120 -25.28 0.10 -18.84
C GLU A 120 -24.44 -0.33 -17.63
N TYR A 121 -25.03 -0.12 -16.44
CA TYR A 121 -24.36 -0.40 -15.17
C TYR A 121 -24.35 -1.89 -14.80
N SER A 122 -25.20 -2.71 -15.42
CA SER A 122 -25.42 -4.11 -15.01
C SER A 122 -24.13 -4.93 -14.98
N LEU A 123 -23.30 -4.81 -16.02
CA LEU A 123 -22.02 -5.49 -16.10
C LEU A 123 -21.02 -5.02 -15.02
N PHE A 124 -21.03 -3.73 -14.72
CA PHE A 124 -20.15 -3.12 -13.71
C PHE A 124 -20.59 -3.52 -12.30
N ASP A 125 -21.88 -3.52 -12.04
CA ASP A 125 -22.44 -3.91 -10.74
C ASP A 125 -22.19 -5.39 -10.48
N GLN A 126 -22.38 -6.25 -11.48
CA GLN A 126 -22.09 -7.67 -11.40
C GLN A 126 -20.60 -7.91 -11.13
N PHE A 127 -19.72 -7.21 -11.86
CA PHE A 127 -18.27 -7.29 -11.62
C PHE A 127 -17.91 -6.94 -10.17
N LYS A 128 -18.49 -5.86 -9.63
CA LYS A 128 -18.28 -5.46 -8.25
C LYS A 128 -18.84 -6.48 -7.26
N GLU A 129 -20.00 -7.05 -7.52
CA GLU A 129 -20.60 -8.08 -6.67
C GLU A 129 -19.73 -9.35 -6.62
N ASP A 130 -19.21 -9.78 -7.77
CA ASP A 130 -18.39 -10.98 -7.89
C ASP A 130 -16.98 -10.83 -7.29
N THR A 131 -16.37 -9.63 -7.40
CA THR A 131 -14.96 -9.40 -7.03
C THR A 131 -14.78 -8.58 -5.76
N GLY A 132 -15.79 -7.82 -5.34
CA GLY A 132 -15.68 -6.82 -4.27
C GLY A 132 -14.90 -5.57 -4.67
N LEU A 133 -14.49 -5.43 -5.94
CA LEU A 133 -13.70 -4.32 -6.45
C LEU A 133 -14.59 -3.25 -7.11
N ASP A 134 -14.25 -1.99 -6.90
CA ASP A 134 -14.88 -0.90 -7.63
C ASP A 134 -14.31 -0.78 -9.04
N ILE A 135 -15.20 -0.54 -10.01
CA ILE A 135 -14.84 -0.39 -11.42
C ILE A 135 -15.37 0.93 -11.98
N THR A 136 -14.59 1.57 -12.85
CA THR A 136 -14.98 2.81 -13.55
C THR A 136 -14.41 2.83 -14.95
N LEU A 137 -15.25 3.17 -15.93
CA LEU A 137 -14.84 3.50 -17.28
C LEU A 137 -14.84 5.02 -17.46
N PHE A 138 -13.72 5.56 -17.86
CA PHE A 138 -13.56 6.93 -18.31
C PHE A 138 -13.55 6.97 -19.84
N TYR A 139 -14.25 7.95 -20.42
CA TYR A 139 -14.01 8.37 -21.80
C TYR A 139 -13.20 9.66 -21.76
N GLN A 140 -12.02 9.63 -22.38
CA GLN A 140 -10.97 10.61 -22.13
C GLN A 140 -10.68 10.69 -20.62
N ASP A 141 -10.84 11.83 -20.00
CA ASP A 141 -10.67 12.10 -18.57
C ASP A 141 -11.98 12.05 -17.76
N THR A 142 -13.13 11.87 -18.42
CA THR A 142 -14.44 11.99 -17.80
C THR A 142 -15.05 10.62 -17.47
N ARG A 143 -15.50 10.47 -16.23
CA ARG A 143 -16.14 9.25 -15.73
C ARG A 143 -17.53 9.05 -16.31
N ILE A 144 -17.73 7.97 -17.08
CA ILE A 144 -19.01 7.68 -17.73
C ILE A 144 -19.76 6.56 -16.98
N LEU A 145 -19.10 5.44 -16.74
CA LEU A 145 -19.67 4.32 -16.00
C LEU A 145 -18.89 4.09 -14.72
N THR A 146 -19.58 3.87 -13.60
CA THR A 146 -18.89 3.66 -12.31
C THR A 146 -19.75 2.92 -11.31
N THR A 147 -19.12 2.13 -10.46
CA THR A 147 -19.72 1.53 -9.26
C THR A 147 -19.49 2.38 -8.00
N LEU A 148 -18.83 3.52 -8.14
CA LEU A 148 -18.56 4.43 -7.03
C LEU A 148 -19.74 5.38 -6.79
N TYR A 149 -20.05 5.63 -5.52
CA TYR A 149 -21.16 6.50 -5.09
C TYR A 149 -20.64 7.67 -4.24
N ASN A 150 -21.34 8.80 -4.33
CA ASN A 150 -21.15 9.92 -3.42
C ASN A 150 -21.84 9.68 -2.05
N ALA A 151 -21.74 10.66 -1.14
CA ALA A 151 -22.37 10.57 0.18
C ALA A 151 -23.91 10.60 0.13
N GLN A 152 -24.49 11.04 -0.99
CA GLN A 152 -25.94 11.11 -1.22
C GLN A 152 -26.49 9.80 -1.82
N GLY A 153 -25.63 8.89 -2.21
CA GLY A 153 -26.01 7.61 -2.82
C GLY A 153 -26.13 7.68 -4.35
N ASP A 154 -25.67 8.77 -5.00
CA ASP A 154 -25.64 8.88 -6.45
C ASP A 154 -24.30 8.39 -6.99
N ARG A 155 -24.30 7.79 -8.19
CA ARG A 155 -23.06 7.45 -8.89
C ARG A 155 -22.30 8.72 -9.27
N ILE A 156 -20.98 8.72 -9.08
CA ILE A 156 -20.13 9.91 -9.34
C ILE A 156 -19.78 10.08 -10.82
N VAL A 157 -20.81 9.94 -11.71
CA VAL A 157 -20.68 10.12 -13.15
C VAL A 157 -20.38 11.59 -13.49
N GLY A 158 -19.64 11.84 -14.58
CA GLY A 158 -19.30 13.19 -15.06
C GLY A 158 -18.14 13.85 -14.34
N SER A 159 -17.58 13.24 -13.28
CA SER A 159 -16.39 13.77 -12.62
C SER A 159 -15.12 13.44 -13.41
N GLY A 160 -14.13 14.34 -13.38
CA GLY A 160 -12.83 14.13 -14.01
C GLY A 160 -11.93 13.14 -13.26
N ALA A 161 -11.00 12.55 -13.99
CA ALA A 161 -9.88 11.82 -13.40
C ALA A 161 -8.88 12.80 -12.77
N PRO A 162 -8.10 12.38 -11.75
CA PRO A 162 -7.03 13.21 -11.20
C PRO A 162 -5.96 13.55 -12.26
N ASP A 163 -5.39 14.76 -12.20
CA ASP A 163 -4.37 15.22 -13.15
C ASP A 163 -3.17 14.27 -13.27
N VAL A 164 -2.77 13.66 -12.14
CA VAL A 164 -1.68 12.68 -12.12
C VAL A 164 -2.00 11.45 -12.97
N VAL A 165 -3.25 10.98 -12.93
CA VAL A 165 -3.71 9.83 -13.71
C VAL A 165 -3.80 10.19 -15.21
N ILE A 166 -4.29 11.37 -15.54
CA ILE A 166 -4.31 11.86 -16.93
C ILE A 166 -2.90 11.88 -17.50
N ARG A 167 -1.95 12.44 -16.75
CA ARG A 167 -0.55 12.54 -17.18
C ARG A 167 0.10 11.16 -17.34
N ASP A 168 -0.08 10.27 -16.35
CA ASP A 168 0.69 9.03 -16.25
C ASP A 168 0.04 7.87 -17.04
N VAL A 169 -1.26 7.93 -17.31
CA VAL A 169 -2.00 6.84 -17.99
C VAL A 169 -2.57 7.29 -19.33
N LEU A 170 -3.40 8.35 -19.35
CA LEU A 170 -4.08 8.77 -20.57
C LEU A 170 -3.10 9.29 -21.61
N ASN A 171 -2.12 10.11 -21.20
CA ASN A 171 -1.15 10.72 -22.10
C ASN A 171 -0.01 9.78 -22.50
N THR A 172 0.41 8.86 -21.64
CA THR A 172 1.48 7.89 -21.93
C THR A 172 0.97 6.64 -22.61
N GLY A 173 -0.25 6.24 -22.29
CA GLY A 173 -0.82 4.97 -22.71
C GLY A 173 -0.25 3.77 -21.94
N GLU A 174 0.26 3.99 -20.74
CA GLU A 174 0.82 2.97 -19.85
C GLU A 174 -0.12 2.69 -18.67
N ASP A 175 -0.11 1.45 -18.20
CA ASP A 175 -0.83 1.05 -17.00
C ASP A 175 -0.14 1.65 -15.76
N HIS A 176 -0.93 2.04 -14.74
CA HIS A 176 -0.35 2.60 -13.50
C HIS A 176 -1.10 2.17 -12.24
N PHE A 177 -0.34 1.80 -11.20
CA PHE A 177 -0.86 1.48 -9.87
C PHE A 177 -0.60 2.63 -8.90
N TYR A 178 -1.63 3.04 -8.17
CA TYR A 178 -1.54 4.08 -7.14
C TYR A 178 -1.95 3.54 -5.77
N ILE A 179 -1.15 3.89 -4.77
CA ILE A 179 -1.44 3.67 -3.36
C ILE A 179 -2.09 4.96 -2.82
N ASN A 180 -3.21 4.83 -2.10
CA ASN A 180 -3.90 5.96 -1.47
C ASN A 180 -4.57 6.97 -2.43
N THR A 181 -5.15 6.52 -3.54
CA THR A 181 -6.02 7.38 -4.34
C THR A 181 -7.24 7.80 -3.52
N LEU A 182 -7.42 9.10 -3.33
CA LEU A 182 -8.54 9.63 -2.57
C LEU A 182 -9.77 9.82 -3.46
N ILE A 183 -10.85 9.09 -3.20
CA ILE A 183 -12.13 9.19 -3.93
C ILE A 183 -13.23 9.41 -2.91
N ASN A 184 -13.91 10.56 -2.96
CA ASN A 184 -14.98 10.93 -2.02
C ASN A 184 -14.61 10.72 -0.54
N GLY A 185 -13.39 11.12 -0.16
CA GLY A 185 -12.89 11.00 1.22
C GLY A 185 -12.47 9.59 1.65
N LYS A 186 -12.58 8.59 0.76
CA LYS A 186 -12.12 7.23 1.01
C LYS A 186 -10.82 6.97 0.27
N SER A 187 -9.89 6.29 0.91
CA SER A 187 -8.62 5.89 0.31
C SER A 187 -8.74 4.55 -0.41
N TYR A 188 -8.17 4.48 -1.61
CA TYR A 188 -8.17 3.30 -2.47
C TYR A 188 -6.76 2.93 -2.92
N PHE A 189 -6.51 1.65 -3.03
CA PHE A 189 -5.54 1.09 -3.97
C PHE A 189 -6.20 1.06 -5.33
N SER A 190 -5.58 1.65 -6.34
CA SER A 190 -6.20 1.81 -7.64
C SER A 190 -5.25 1.48 -8.78
N TYR A 191 -5.78 0.78 -9.75
CA TYR A 191 -5.09 0.43 -10.98
C TYR A 191 -5.83 1.10 -12.14
N TYR A 192 -5.09 1.82 -12.97
CA TYR A 192 -5.61 2.45 -14.17
C TYR A 192 -4.94 1.86 -15.39
N SER A 193 -5.73 1.52 -16.40
CA SER A 193 -5.25 1.00 -17.68
C SER A 193 -5.87 1.81 -18.82
N PRO A 194 -5.11 2.19 -19.85
CA PRO A 194 -5.65 2.89 -21.01
C PRO A 194 -6.59 1.99 -21.80
N VAL A 195 -7.72 2.56 -22.21
CA VAL A 195 -8.68 1.93 -23.10
C VAL A 195 -8.41 2.39 -24.53
N ARG A 196 -8.30 1.42 -25.44
CA ARG A 196 -7.94 1.66 -26.84
C ARG A 196 -9.00 1.15 -27.81
N ASN A 197 -9.14 1.86 -28.90
CA ASN A 197 -9.85 1.38 -30.08
C ASN A 197 -8.96 0.45 -30.91
N GLN A 198 -9.55 -0.17 -31.95
CA GLN A 198 -8.84 -1.11 -32.82
C GLN A 198 -7.70 -0.47 -33.61
N ASP A 199 -7.79 0.83 -33.89
CA ASP A 199 -6.74 1.62 -34.53
C ASP A 199 -5.57 1.96 -33.60
N GLY A 200 -5.64 1.56 -32.33
CA GLY A 200 -4.64 1.83 -31.29
C GLY A 200 -4.80 3.18 -30.58
N SER A 201 -5.76 4.01 -31.00
CA SER A 201 -6.03 5.29 -30.35
C SER A 201 -6.50 5.10 -28.91
N ILE A 202 -5.96 5.91 -27.99
CA ILE A 202 -6.40 5.90 -26.59
C ILE A 202 -7.66 6.76 -26.48
N VAL A 203 -8.75 6.15 -26.05
CA VAL A 203 -10.06 6.80 -25.96
C VAL A 203 -10.51 7.06 -24.52
N GLY A 204 -9.81 6.48 -23.56
CA GLY A 204 -10.12 6.65 -22.15
C GLY A 204 -9.28 5.76 -21.26
N MET A 205 -9.81 5.46 -20.09
CA MET A 205 -9.14 4.63 -19.09
C MET A 205 -10.15 3.76 -18.35
N LEU A 206 -9.71 2.56 -17.97
CA LEU A 206 -10.41 1.69 -17.04
C LEU A 206 -9.74 1.77 -15.68
N PHE A 207 -10.52 2.05 -14.64
CA PHE A 207 -10.10 2.04 -13.24
C PHE A 207 -10.66 0.81 -12.55
N ILE A 208 -9.82 0.12 -11.81
CA ILE A 208 -10.20 -0.88 -10.82
C ILE A 208 -9.63 -0.45 -9.47
N GLY A 209 -10.47 -0.49 -8.43
CA GLY A 209 -10.10 -0.01 -7.11
C GLY A 209 -10.53 -0.90 -5.97
N LYS A 210 -9.66 -1.04 -4.97
CA LYS A 210 -9.93 -1.71 -3.70
C LYS A 210 -9.83 -0.72 -2.56
N SER A 211 -10.86 -0.59 -1.76
CA SER A 211 -10.84 0.29 -0.60
C SER A 211 -9.74 -0.11 0.37
N SER A 212 -8.95 0.86 0.86
CA SER A 212 -7.90 0.60 1.87
C SER A 212 -8.47 0.01 3.16
N ALA A 213 -9.72 0.32 3.50
CA ALA A 213 -10.41 -0.29 4.65
C ALA A 213 -10.66 -1.79 4.44
N ALA A 214 -11.01 -2.21 3.21
CA ALA A 214 -11.19 -3.62 2.87
C ALA A 214 -9.88 -4.40 2.97
N VAL A 215 -8.75 -3.80 2.56
CA VAL A 215 -7.42 -4.41 2.70
C VAL A 215 -7.04 -4.57 4.18
N SER A 216 -7.33 -3.57 5.01
CA SER A 216 -7.02 -3.63 6.45
C SER A 216 -7.86 -4.66 7.22
N GLN A 217 -9.03 -5.06 6.70
CA GLN A 217 -9.89 -6.07 7.32
C GLN A 217 -9.50 -7.50 6.94
N SER A 218 -8.71 -7.69 5.89
CA SER A 218 -8.26 -8.99 5.39
C SER A 218 -6.89 -9.42 5.96
N ILE A 219 -6.28 -8.60 6.82
CA ILE A 219 -5.02 -8.84 7.53
C ILE A 219 -5.28 -9.13 9.01
#